data_a86c0a9b13f01bb64c3fdd71ecb32c0a
#
_entry.id   a86c0a9b13f01bb64c3fdd71ecb32c0a
#
_cell.length_a   1.000
_cell.length_b   1.000
_cell.length_c   1.000
_cell.angle_alpha   90.00
_cell.angle_beta   90.00
_cell.angle_gamma   90.00
#
_symmetry.space_group_name_H-M   'P 1'
#
loop_
_entity.id
_entity.type
_entity.pdbx_description
1 polymer ?
#
loop_
_entity_poly.entity_id
_entity_poly.type
_entity_poly.pdbx_seq_one_letter_code
_entity_poly.pdbx_strand_id
1 'polypeptide(L)'
;MDPFLIVNLISDLGGECIVAREYHEDGGTHLHAFVDFGRKLRRRDATIFDIHGFHPNISPSRGNPEGGYDYAIKDGDIVAGGLTRQQLGECSEVSVTEFWHQAMEETDRDGFFALLERCAPKNLVLNFPAIQRYADWRYAEKDEEYSGP
;
A
#
# COMPACT_ATOMS: atom_id res chain seq x y z
N MET A 1 23.61 4.08 2.65
CA MET A 1 23.04 2.79 2.26
C MET A 1 22.91 2.71 0.75
N ASP A 2 23.21 1.56 0.20
CA ASP A 2 23.03 1.32 -1.23
C ASP A 2 21.54 1.15 -1.52
N PRO A 3 20.94 1.97 -2.38
CA PRO A 3 19.51 1.87 -2.70
C PRO A 3 19.12 0.54 -3.35
N PHE A 4 20.06 -0.16 -4.00
CA PHE A 4 19.74 -1.46 -4.58
C PHE A 4 19.48 -2.54 -3.52
N LEU A 5 19.94 -2.34 -2.29
CA LEU A 5 19.62 -3.26 -1.20
C LEU A 5 18.12 -3.22 -0.92
N ILE A 6 17.50 -2.04 -1.03
CA ILE A 6 16.06 -1.88 -0.84
C ILE A 6 15.33 -2.59 -1.97
N VAL A 7 15.74 -2.37 -3.22
CA VAL A 7 15.12 -3.00 -4.38
C VAL A 7 15.18 -4.52 -4.27
N ASN A 8 16.35 -5.06 -3.90
CA ASN A 8 16.52 -6.51 -3.78
C ASN A 8 15.64 -7.09 -2.68
N LEU A 9 15.57 -6.43 -1.53
CA LEU A 9 14.71 -6.88 -0.45
C LEU A 9 13.25 -6.91 -0.86
N ILE A 10 12.76 -5.83 -1.48
CA ILE A 10 11.37 -5.74 -1.90
C ILE A 10 11.07 -6.77 -2.99
N SER A 11 11.99 -6.97 -3.93
CA SER A 11 11.83 -7.98 -4.97
C SER A 11 11.75 -9.39 -4.38
N ASP A 12 12.58 -9.68 -3.38
CA ASP A 12 12.55 -10.98 -2.69
C ASP A 12 11.23 -11.20 -1.95
N LEU A 13 10.60 -10.13 -1.49
CA LEU A 13 9.30 -10.20 -0.83
C LEU A 13 8.13 -10.20 -1.82
N GLY A 14 8.41 -10.10 -3.12
CA GLY A 14 7.39 -10.16 -4.16
C GLY A 14 6.79 -8.81 -4.56
N GLY A 15 7.46 -7.72 -4.26
CA GLY A 15 6.98 -6.38 -4.59
C GLY A 15 7.83 -5.63 -5.59
N GLU A 16 7.35 -4.46 -5.96
CA GLU A 16 8.08 -3.52 -6.79
C GLU A 16 8.20 -2.21 -6.03
N CYS A 17 9.21 -1.42 -6.33
CA CYS A 17 9.40 -0.15 -5.65
C CYS A 17 10.08 0.89 -6.52
N ILE A 18 10.04 2.13 -6.04
CA ILE A 18 10.87 3.20 -6.55
C ILE A 18 11.57 3.81 -5.34
N VAL A 19 12.83 4.12 -5.48
CA VAL A 19 13.65 4.67 -4.38
C VAL A 19 14.22 6.00 -4.82
N ALA A 20 14.06 7.01 -3.99
CA ALA A 20 14.61 8.34 -4.23
C ALA A 20 15.53 8.73 -3.09
N ARG A 21 16.56 9.52 -3.40
CA ARG A 21 17.49 10.06 -2.40
C ARG A 21 17.15 11.52 -2.18
N GLU A 22 16.91 11.88 -0.93
CA GLU A 22 16.66 13.26 -0.57
C GLU A 22 17.87 13.84 0.14
N TYR A 23 18.21 15.08 -0.19
CA TYR A 23 19.35 15.78 0.39
C TYR A 23 18.86 16.83 1.37
N HIS A 24 19.45 16.84 2.55
CA HIS A 24 19.13 17.84 3.57
C HIS A 24 20.08 19.02 3.52
N GLU A 25 19.63 20.17 3.98
CA GLU A 25 20.46 21.38 4.02
C GLU A 25 21.71 21.20 4.88
N ASP A 26 21.66 20.35 5.87
CA ASP A 26 22.81 20.10 6.74
C ASP A 26 23.83 19.13 6.12
N GLY A 27 23.65 18.76 4.87
CA GLY A 27 24.58 17.84 4.20
C GLY A 27 24.20 16.37 4.37
N GLY A 28 23.21 16.06 5.15
CA GLY A 28 22.74 14.68 5.31
C GLY A 28 21.89 14.22 4.14
N THR A 29 21.78 12.91 3.98
CA THR A 29 20.91 12.34 2.95
C THR A 29 20.12 11.21 3.56
N HIS A 30 18.91 10.95 3.03
CA HIS A 30 18.20 9.74 3.36
C HIS A 30 17.44 9.22 2.13
N LEU A 31 17.05 7.98 2.19
CA LEU A 31 16.34 7.33 1.10
C LEU A 31 14.86 7.24 1.45
N HIS A 32 14.03 7.55 0.47
CA HIS A 32 12.60 7.32 0.54
C HIS A 32 12.26 6.28 -0.50
N ALA A 33 11.37 5.36 -0.15
CA ALA A 33 10.90 4.36 -1.09
C ALA A 33 9.40 4.26 -1.05
N PHE A 34 8.79 4.13 -2.21
CA PHE A 34 7.40 3.72 -2.30
C PHE A 34 7.39 2.28 -2.81
N VAL A 35 6.63 1.43 -2.13
CA VAL A 35 6.62 -0.01 -2.38
C VAL A 35 5.20 -0.47 -2.71
N ASP A 36 5.07 -1.29 -3.74
CA ASP A 36 3.80 -1.88 -4.12
C ASP A 36 3.97 -3.39 -4.24
N PHE A 37 3.20 -4.14 -3.46
CA PHE A 37 3.20 -5.59 -3.53
C PHE A 37 2.09 -6.14 -4.44
N GLY A 38 1.29 -5.27 -5.06
CA GLY A 38 0.15 -5.68 -5.87
C GLY A 38 -1.00 -6.26 -5.07
N ARG A 39 -0.77 -6.47 -3.79
CA ARG A 39 -1.75 -6.99 -2.85
C ARG A 39 -1.31 -6.58 -1.46
N LYS A 40 -2.17 -6.74 -0.47
CA LYS A 40 -1.81 -6.39 0.88
C LYS A 40 -0.78 -7.37 1.43
N LEU A 41 0.31 -6.84 1.91
CA LEU A 41 1.34 -7.64 2.56
C LEU A 41 0.91 -7.90 3.99
N ARG A 42 0.69 -9.17 4.33
CA ARG A 42 0.29 -9.57 5.68
C ARG A 42 1.47 -10.23 6.37
N ARG A 43 2.24 -9.45 7.08
CA ARG A 43 3.37 -9.95 7.86
C ARG A 43 3.28 -9.35 9.26
N ARG A 44 3.53 -10.17 10.27
CA ARG A 44 3.53 -9.72 11.66
C ARG A 44 4.91 -9.32 12.14
N ASP A 45 5.94 -9.74 11.42
CA ASP A 45 7.31 -9.46 11.80
C ASP A 45 7.63 -8.02 11.42
N ALA A 46 7.88 -7.18 12.40
CA ALA A 46 8.21 -5.78 12.18
C ALA A 46 9.60 -5.58 11.56
N THR A 47 10.41 -6.64 11.51
CA THR A 47 11.79 -6.55 11.02
C THR A 47 11.95 -7.01 9.58
N ILE A 48 10.86 -7.34 8.86
CA ILE A 48 10.97 -7.85 7.50
C ILE A 48 11.60 -6.86 6.53
N PHE A 49 11.53 -5.56 6.85
CA PHE A 49 12.12 -4.53 6.01
C PHE A 49 13.47 -4.03 6.54
N ASP A 50 14.00 -4.67 7.58
CA ASP A 50 15.29 -4.24 8.12
C ASP A 50 16.41 -4.62 7.16
N ILE A 51 17.38 -3.72 6.99
CA ILE A 51 18.54 -3.94 6.13
C ILE A 51 19.78 -3.59 6.92
N HIS A 52 20.65 -4.56 7.11
CA HIS A 52 21.94 -4.36 7.82
C HIS A 52 21.77 -3.63 9.15
N GLY A 53 20.75 -4.01 9.92
CA GLY A 53 20.48 -3.38 11.21
C GLY A 53 19.70 -2.07 11.16
N PHE A 54 19.39 -1.58 9.96
CA PHE A 54 18.58 -0.39 9.79
C PHE A 54 17.10 -0.76 9.79
N HIS A 55 16.35 -0.13 10.67
CA HIS A 55 14.90 -0.32 10.73
C HIS A 55 14.21 0.88 10.08
N PRO A 56 13.55 0.72 8.94
CA PRO A 56 12.93 1.86 8.25
C PRO A 56 11.65 2.32 8.94
N ASN A 57 11.31 3.58 8.71
CA ASN A 57 10.03 4.12 9.15
C ASN A 57 9.01 3.81 8.05
N ILE A 58 7.97 3.08 8.38
CA ILE A 58 7.02 2.54 7.40
C ILE A 58 5.64 3.15 7.64
N SER A 59 5.02 3.64 6.55
CA SER A 59 3.66 4.16 6.59
C SER A 59 2.86 3.55 5.44
N PRO A 60 1.66 3.04 5.71
CA PRO A 60 0.80 2.52 4.64
C PRO A 60 0.18 3.67 3.85
N SER A 61 -0.06 3.46 2.55
CA SER A 61 -0.64 4.48 1.69
C SER A 61 -2.16 4.63 1.81
N ARG A 62 -2.81 3.69 2.45
CA ARG A 62 -4.24 3.77 2.81
C ARG A 62 -5.18 4.23 1.70
N GLY A 63 -5.16 3.56 0.56
CA GLY A 63 -6.09 3.86 -0.53
C GLY A 63 -5.69 5.01 -1.43
N ASN A 64 -4.53 5.64 -1.20
CA ASN A 64 -4.00 6.69 -2.06
C ASN A 64 -2.57 6.38 -2.49
N PRO A 65 -2.38 5.33 -3.30
CA PRO A 65 -1.03 4.94 -3.71
C PRO A 65 -0.32 6.00 -4.56
N GLU A 66 -1.06 6.72 -5.41
CA GLU A 66 -0.42 7.75 -6.23
C GLU A 66 0.14 8.88 -5.35
N GLY A 67 -0.60 9.27 -4.32
CA GLY A 67 -0.12 10.29 -3.37
C GLY A 67 1.11 9.82 -2.61
N GLY A 68 1.15 8.56 -2.21
CA GLY A 68 2.32 7.98 -1.54
C GLY A 68 3.54 7.94 -2.46
N TYR A 69 3.33 7.55 -3.72
CA TYR A 69 4.37 7.54 -4.71
C TYR A 69 4.94 8.95 -4.93
N ASP A 70 4.06 9.91 -5.16
CA ASP A 70 4.46 11.30 -5.40
C ASP A 70 5.21 11.88 -4.20
N TYR A 71 4.78 11.56 -2.98
CA TYR A 71 5.44 12.02 -1.78
C TYR A 71 6.85 11.44 -1.66
N ALA A 72 7.02 10.17 -1.99
CA ALA A 72 8.32 9.53 -1.88
C ALA A 72 9.37 10.13 -2.82
N ILE A 73 8.96 10.63 -4.00
CA ILE A 73 9.90 11.12 -4.99
C ILE A 73 9.91 12.64 -5.13
N LYS A 74 9.08 13.36 -4.38
CA LYS A 74 8.83 14.80 -4.63
C LYS A 74 10.07 15.69 -4.57
N ASP A 75 10.98 15.44 -3.65
CA ASP A 75 12.15 16.30 -3.44
C ASP A 75 13.46 15.54 -3.64
N GLY A 76 13.42 14.37 -4.21
CA GLY A 76 14.59 13.53 -4.33
C GLY A 76 14.91 13.12 -5.74
N ASP A 77 16.12 12.61 -5.91
CA ASP A 77 16.55 12.03 -7.17
C ASP A 77 16.20 10.55 -7.14
N ILE A 78 15.60 10.05 -8.21
CA ILE A 78 15.31 8.62 -8.32
C ILE A 78 16.64 7.90 -8.55
N VAL A 79 16.97 6.99 -7.65
CA VAL A 79 18.27 6.30 -7.67
C VAL A 79 18.16 4.79 -7.92
N ALA A 80 16.99 4.21 -7.76
CA ALA A 80 16.78 2.78 -7.99
C ALA A 80 15.30 2.46 -8.12
N GLY A 81 14.99 1.26 -8.61
CA GLY A 81 13.62 0.80 -8.75
C GLY A 81 13.00 1.17 -10.09
N GLY A 82 11.97 0.44 -10.48
CA GLY A 82 11.33 0.65 -11.77
C GLY A 82 9.83 0.84 -11.70
N LEU A 83 9.26 0.97 -10.50
CA LEU A 83 7.83 1.15 -10.35
C LEU A 83 7.41 2.49 -10.94
N THR A 84 6.40 2.50 -11.79
CA THR A 84 5.89 3.73 -12.39
C THR A 84 4.54 4.11 -11.78
N ARG A 85 4.25 5.40 -11.79
CA ARG A 85 3.01 5.92 -11.23
C ARG A 85 1.78 5.37 -11.95
N GLN A 86 1.88 5.16 -13.26
CA GLN A 86 0.78 4.63 -14.05
C GLN A 86 0.36 3.23 -13.60
N GLN A 87 1.32 2.42 -13.15
CA GLN A 87 1.01 1.06 -12.70
C GLN A 87 0.14 1.03 -11.46
N LEU A 88 0.14 2.09 -10.67
CA LEU A 88 -0.63 2.15 -9.43
C LEU A 88 -2.12 2.37 -9.63
N GLY A 89 -2.49 2.96 -10.75
CA GLY A 89 -3.88 3.25 -11.05
C GLY A 89 -4.57 2.15 -11.85
N GLU A 90 -3.83 1.13 -12.27
CA GLU A 90 -4.40 0.09 -13.11
C GLU A 90 -5.13 -0.96 -12.28
N CYS A 91 -6.33 -1.27 -12.70
CA CYS A 91 -7.07 -2.36 -12.11
C CYS A 91 -6.67 -3.65 -12.81
N SER A 92 -6.34 -4.67 -12.04
CA SER A 92 -5.92 -5.93 -12.61
C SER A 92 -7.06 -6.56 -13.41
N GLU A 93 -6.73 -7.16 -14.55
CA GLU A 93 -7.73 -7.94 -15.30
C GLU A 93 -7.86 -9.29 -14.61
N VAL A 94 -8.64 -9.32 -13.54
CA VAL A 94 -8.90 -10.56 -12.84
C VAL A 94 -10.39 -10.88 -12.97
N SER A 95 -10.77 -12.10 -12.67
CA SER A 95 -12.17 -12.47 -12.68
C SER A 95 -12.94 -11.66 -11.65
N VAL A 96 -14.26 -11.53 -11.82
CA VAL A 96 -15.11 -10.80 -10.89
C VAL A 96 -14.98 -11.37 -9.47
N THR A 97 -14.97 -12.70 -9.34
CA THR A 97 -14.82 -13.34 -8.04
C THR A 97 -13.48 -13.01 -7.39
N GLU A 98 -12.43 -13.05 -8.17
CA GLU A 98 -11.10 -12.74 -7.66
C GLU A 98 -10.97 -11.28 -7.24
N PHE A 99 -11.57 -10.37 -8.01
CA PHE A 99 -11.60 -8.95 -7.64
C PHE A 99 -12.28 -8.76 -6.27
N TRP A 100 -13.43 -9.40 -6.06
CA TRP A 100 -14.13 -9.26 -4.78
C TRP A 100 -13.36 -9.90 -3.62
N HIS A 101 -12.64 -10.99 -3.86
CA HIS A 101 -11.76 -11.55 -2.85
C HIS A 101 -10.66 -10.55 -2.46
N GLN A 102 -10.07 -9.87 -3.44
CA GLN A 102 -9.06 -8.85 -3.17
C GLN A 102 -9.66 -7.68 -2.39
N ALA A 103 -10.86 -7.24 -2.76
CA ALA A 103 -11.53 -6.15 -2.06
C ALA A 103 -11.82 -6.51 -0.61
N MET A 104 -12.22 -7.76 -0.35
CA MET A 104 -12.50 -8.23 0.99
C MET A 104 -11.25 -8.36 1.85
N GLU A 105 -10.07 -8.38 1.25
CA GLU A 105 -8.82 -8.43 1.98
C GLU A 105 -8.39 -7.06 2.50
N GLU A 106 -8.99 -5.98 2.04
CA GLU A 106 -8.67 -4.66 2.56
C GLU A 106 -8.96 -4.61 4.05
N THR A 107 -8.05 -4.00 4.82
CA THR A 107 -8.18 -4.01 6.26
C THR A 107 -8.94 -2.84 6.82
N ASP A 108 -9.09 -1.76 6.07
CA ASP A 108 -9.87 -0.63 6.55
C ASP A 108 -10.93 -0.23 5.54
N ARG A 109 -11.94 0.47 6.06
CA ARG A 109 -13.09 0.89 5.28
C ARG A 109 -12.71 1.82 4.13
N ASP A 110 -11.81 2.76 4.38
CA ASP A 110 -11.41 3.73 3.37
C ASP A 110 -10.69 3.06 2.21
N GLY A 111 -9.80 2.11 2.49
CA GLY A 111 -9.10 1.35 1.45
C GLY A 111 -10.07 0.51 0.61
N PHE A 112 -11.06 -0.09 1.26
CA PHE A 112 -12.08 -0.88 0.58
C PHE A 112 -12.89 -0.01 -0.40
N PHE A 113 -13.40 1.14 0.06
CA PHE A 113 -14.17 2.02 -0.81
C PHE A 113 -13.31 2.67 -1.90
N ALA A 114 -12.06 3.01 -1.60
CA ALA A 114 -11.16 3.57 -2.61
C ALA A 114 -10.90 2.58 -3.75
N LEU A 115 -10.74 1.30 -3.41
CA LEU A 115 -10.56 0.26 -4.44
C LEU A 115 -11.81 0.14 -5.29
N LEU A 116 -13.00 0.16 -4.69
CA LEU A 116 -14.24 0.08 -5.45
C LEU A 116 -14.47 1.30 -6.34
N GLU A 117 -14.14 2.49 -5.86
CA GLU A 117 -14.27 3.69 -6.68
C GLU A 117 -13.38 3.62 -7.91
N ARG A 118 -12.22 3.04 -7.77
CA ARG A 118 -11.25 2.97 -8.86
C ARG A 118 -11.55 1.84 -9.84
N CYS A 119 -11.88 0.66 -9.34
CA CYS A 119 -11.96 -0.55 -10.14
C CYS A 119 -13.38 -1.07 -10.40
N ALA A 120 -14.36 -0.65 -9.61
CA ALA A 120 -15.73 -1.11 -9.76
C ALA A 120 -16.74 0.02 -9.50
N PRO A 121 -16.59 1.18 -10.14
CA PRO A 121 -17.45 2.33 -9.85
C PRO A 121 -18.93 2.06 -10.14
N LYS A 122 -19.23 1.30 -11.17
CA LYS A 122 -20.60 0.97 -11.50
C LYS A 122 -21.23 0.12 -10.41
N ASN A 123 -20.53 -0.90 -9.93
CA ASN A 123 -21.04 -1.76 -8.87
C ASN A 123 -21.20 -0.97 -7.57
N LEU A 124 -20.31 -0.05 -7.29
CA LEU A 124 -20.40 0.78 -6.10
C LEU A 124 -21.68 1.62 -6.11
N VAL A 125 -21.99 2.24 -7.24
CA VAL A 125 -23.18 3.08 -7.35
C VAL A 125 -24.46 2.25 -7.33
N LEU A 126 -24.52 1.17 -8.10
CA LEU A 126 -25.74 0.37 -8.23
C LEU A 126 -26.05 -0.48 -7.01
N ASN A 127 -25.03 -0.89 -6.27
CA ASN A 127 -25.21 -1.77 -5.12
C ASN A 127 -24.74 -1.11 -3.82
N PHE A 128 -24.73 0.21 -3.76
CA PHE A 128 -24.19 0.95 -2.64
C PHE A 128 -24.79 0.52 -1.27
N PRO A 129 -26.10 0.36 -1.14
CA PRO A 129 -26.66 -0.05 0.14
C PRO A 129 -26.14 -1.40 0.63
N ALA A 130 -26.01 -2.39 -0.28
CA ALA A 130 -25.50 -3.70 0.08
C ALA A 130 -24.02 -3.65 0.44
N ILE A 131 -23.24 -2.90 -0.35
CA ILE A 131 -21.82 -2.73 -0.12
C ILE A 131 -21.58 -1.99 1.19
N GLN A 132 -22.38 -0.97 1.48
CA GLN A 132 -22.27 -0.23 2.71
C GLN A 132 -22.58 -1.12 3.92
N ARG A 133 -23.58 -1.98 3.83
CA ARG A 133 -23.89 -2.92 4.91
C ARG A 133 -22.73 -3.87 5.15
N TYR A 134 -22.12 -4.40 4.09
CA TYR A 134 -20.96 -5.26 4.22
C TYR A 134 -19.82 -4.53 4.91
N ALA A 135 -19.52 -3.30 4.48
CA ALA A 135 -18.44 -2.51 5.04
C ALA A 135 -18.71 -2.19 6.53
N ASP A 136 -19.94 -1.86 6.86
CA ASP A 136 -20.31 -1.58 8.25
C ASP A 136 -20.09 -2.81 9.13
N TRP A 137 -20.41 -4.00 8.64
CA TRP A 137 -20.16 -5.22 9.36
C TRP A 137 -18.68 -5.60 9.42
N ARG A 138 -17.99 -5.51 8.29
CA ARG A 138 -16.59 -5.96 8.16
C ARG A 138 -15.64 -5.07 8.94
N TYR A 139 -15.88 -3.77 8.92
CA TYR A 139 -15.00 -2.78 9.53
C TYR A 139 -15.59 -2.17 10.80
N ALA A 140 -16.66 -2.80 11.33
CA ALA A 140 -17.16 -2.39 12.61
C ALA A 140 -16.04 -2.58 13.64
N GLU A 141 -15.89 -1.59 14.52
CA GLU A 141 -15.01 -1.74 15.62
C GLU A 141 -15.53 -2.92 16.44
N LYS A 142 -14.84 -4.02 16.31
CA LYS A 142 -15.13 -5.12 17.15
C LYS A 142 -14.47 -4.77 18.44
N ASP A 143 -15.21 -4.14 19.23
CA ASP A 143 -14.79 -3.76 20.45
C ASP A 143 -14.42 -4.96 21.20
N GLU A 144 -13.25 -5.04 21.46
CA GLU A 144 -12.82 -6.08 22.20
C GLU A 144 -13.44 -6.05 23.48
N GLU A 145 -13.94 -5.01 23.83
CA GLU A 145 -14.74 -4.92 24.95
C GLU A 145 -15.67 -5.98 24.95
N TYR A 146 -16.00 -6.42 23.89
CA TYR A 146 -16.83 -7.27 23.75
C TYR A 146 -16.31 -8.50 24.18
N SER A 147 -15.12 -8.62 24.28
CA SER A 147 -14.55 -9.81 24.66
C SER A 147 -14.72 -10.02 26.11
N GLY A 148 -15.06 -9.09 26.77
CA GLY A 148 -15.43 -9.39 28.09
C GLY A 148 -16.75 -9.87 28.07
N PRO A 149 -17.27 -10.51 28.74
CA PRO A 149 -17.74 -10.52 29.88
C PRO A 149 -17.44 -11.09 30.58
#